data_87ccb4f677de57b0f67ef52731b51059
#
_entry.id   87ccb4f677de57b0f67ef52731b51059
#
_cell.length_a   1.000
_cell.length_b   1.000
_cell.length_c   1.000
_cell.angle_alpha   90.00
_cell.angle_beta   90.00
_cell.angle_gamma   90.00
#
_symmetry.space_group_name_H-M   'P 1'
#
loop_
_entity.id
_entity.type
_entity.pdbx_description
1 polymer ?
#
loop_
_entity_poly.entity_id
_entity_poly.type
_entity_poly.pdbx_seq_one_letter_code
_entity_poly.pdbx_strand_id
1 'polypeptide(L)'
;MIITPIQYTVRAEYTAENQEYIRRILEDLRALGRTDIGSSIFVEEDGKTLLHFLFCEHEEAEQTFFQLESLNAWRSALAENHPEIALTTPTRLSVVGSTAKLF
;
A
#
# COMPACT_ATOMS: atom_id res chain seq x y z
N MET A 1 8.12 9.80 -11.73
CA MET A 1 7.71 8.99 -10.57
C MET A 1 6.21 9.01 -10.44
N ILE A 2 5.62 7.86 -10.22
CA ILE A 2 4.19 7.69 -9.99
C ILE A 2 3.99 7.40 -8.51
N ILE A 3 3.14 8.18 -7.84
CA ILE A 3 2.79 7.97 -6.44
C ILE A 3 1.32 7.60 -6.36
N THR A 4 1.02 6.47 -5.76
CA THR A 4 -0.34 5.96 -5.63
C THR A 4 -0.73 5.90 -4.16
N PRO A 5 -1.59 6.81 -3.68
CA PRO A 5 -2.06 6.79 -2.30
C PRO A 5 -3.29 5.91 -2.15
N ILE A 6 -3.36 5.16 -1.06
CA ILE A 6 -4.54 4.38 -0.68
C ILE A 6 -4.83 4.67 0.78
N GLN A 7 -6.06 5.09 1.09
CA GLN A 7 -6.48 5.38 2.46
C GLN A 7 -7.75 4.58 2.78
N TYR A 8 -7.78 3.98 3.98
CA TYR A 8 -8.93 3.22 4.45
C TYR A 8 -8.91 3.11 5.97
N THR A 9 -10.07 2.83 6.56
CA THR A 9 -10.21 2.65 8.01
C THR A 9 -10.72 1.24 8.28
N VAL A 10 -10.06 0.53 9.20
CA VAL A 10 -10.48 -0.81 9.63
C VAL A 10 -11.10 -0.75 11.03
N ARG A 11 -11.83 -1.80 11.40
CA ARG A 11 -12.31 -1.93 12.77
C ARG A 11 -11.15 -2.18 13.72
N ALA A 12 -11.28 -1.75 14.98
CA ALA A 12 -10.23 -1.89 16.00
C ALA A 12 -9.76 -3.34 16.14
N GLU A 13 -10.68 -4.29 16.13
CA GLU A 13 -10.38 -5.72 16.28
C GLU A 13 -9.65 -6.32 15.07
N TYR A 14 -9.60 -5.62 13.94
CA TYR A 14 -8.92 -6.09 12.72
C TYR A 14 -7.53 -5.47 12.53
N THR A 15 -7.14 -4.52 13.36
CA THR A 15 -5.89 -3.77 13.16
C THR A 15 -4.65 -4.65 13.17
N ALA A 16 -4.55 -5.58 14.12
CA ALA A 16 -3.39 -6.48 14.24
C ALA A 16 -3.28 -7.40 13.03
N GLU A 17 -4.40 -7.97 12.58
CA GLU A 17 -4.44 -8.85 11.42
C GLU A 17 -4.09 -8.10 10.14
N ASN A 18 -4.60 -6.87 9.99
CA ASN A 18 -4.28 -6.02 8.85
C ASN A 18 -2.79 -5.69 8.79
N GLN A 19 -2.17 -5.40 9.94
CA GLN A 19 -0.73 -5.13 10.01
C GLN A 19 0.11 -6.34 9.61
N GLU A 20 -0.36 -7.55 9.91
CA GLU A 20 0.32 -8.78 9.49
C GLU A 20 0.31 -8.93 7.97
N TYR A 21 -0.81 -8.62 7.31
CA TYR A 21 -0.86 -8.59 5.84
C TYR A 21 0.09 -7.55 5.26
N ILE A 22 0.13 -6.36 5.86
CA ILE A 22 1.05 -5.29 5.46
C ILE A 22 2.51 -5.75 5.57
N ARG A 23 2.86 -6.42 6.67
CA ARG A 23 4.20 -6.94 6.89
C ARG A 23 4.63 -7.88 5.76
N ARG A 24 3.73 -8.77 5.34
CA ARG A 24 3.98 -9.72 4.24
C ARG A 24 4.20 -9.00 2.91
N ILE A 25 3.41 -7.97 2.63
CA ILE A 25 3.57 -7.15 1.41
C ILE A 25 4.95 -6.51 1.40
N LEU A 26 5.38 -5.92 2.51
CA LEU A 26 6.68 -5.26 2.60
C LEU A 26 7.84 -6.25 2.48
N GLU A 27 7.70 -7.46 3.04
CA GLU A 27 8.68 -8.52 2.88
C GLU A 27 8.83 -8.95 1.41
N ASP A 28 7.70 -9.15 0.72
CA ASP A 28 7.71 -9.55 -0.68
C ASP A 28 8.33 -8.46 -1.56
N LEU A 29 8.05 -7.18 -1.26
CA LEU A 29 8.69 -6.07 -1.97
C LEU A 29 10.20 -6.07 -1.79
N ARG A 30 10.68 -6.27 -0.56
CA ARG A 30 12.11 -6.34 -0.29
C ARG A 30 12.76 -7.51 -1.03
N ALA A 31 12.07 -8.65 -1.09
CA ALA A 31 12.56 -9.85 -1.78
C ALA A 31 12.74 -9.65 -3.29
N LEU A 32 12.01 -8.72 -3.90
CA LEU A 32 12.19 -8.40 -5.32
C LEU A 32 13.56 -7.78 -5.61
N GLY A 33 14.18 -7.11 -4.62
CA GLY A 33 15.48 -6.46 -4.79
C GLY A 33 15.46 -5.31 -5.80
N ARG A 34 14.28 -4.75 -6.10
CA ARG A 34 14.15 -3.65 -7.08
C ARG A 34 14.30 -2.31 -6.38
N THR A 35 14.94 -1.36 -7.09
CA THR A 35 15.15 0.02 -6.61
C THR A 35 14.13 0.99 -7.18
N ASP A 36 13.27 0.56 -8.10
CA ASP A 36 12.27 1.38 -8.79
C ASP A 36 10.86 1.25 -8.19
N ILE A 37 10.72 0.49 -7.11
CA ILE A 37 9.46 0.32 -6.38
C ILE A 37 9.73 0.57 -4.90
N GLY A 38 8.92 1.43 -4.28
CA GLY A 38 8.96 1.66 -2.84
C GLY A 38 7.55 1.74 -2.27
N SER A 39 7.41 1.46 -0.99
CA SER A 39 6.14 1.58 -0.30
C SER A 39 6.37 2.09 1.12
N SER A 40 5.52 3.02 1.53
CA SER A 40 5.52 3.53 2.91
C SER A 40 4.09 3.52 3.41
N ILE A 41 3.90 3.03 4.63
CA ILE A 41 2.58 2.85 5.21
C ILE A 41 2.53 3.57 6.55
N PHE A 42 1.51 4.37 6.72
CA PHE A 42 1.32 5.20 7.91
C PHE A 42 -0.03 4.88 8.54
N VAL A 43 -0.13 5.08 9.85
CA VAL A 43 -1.39 4.97 10.58
C VAL A 43 -1.68 6.32 11.24
N GLU A 44 -2.94 6.76 11.19
CA GLU A 44 -3.37 7.99 11.85
C GLU A 44 -3.47 7.78 13.37
N GLU A 45 -3.69 8.88 14.10
CA GLU A 45 -3.74 8.85 15.58
C GLU A 45 -4.83 7.93 16.12
N ASP A 46 -5.90 7.68 15.36
CA ASP A 46 -6.96 6.76 15.77
C ASP A 46 -6.51 5.28 15.82
N GLY A 47 -5.33 4.98 15.28
CA GLY A 47 -4.79 3.63 15.23
C GLY A 47 -5.47 2.71 14.23
N LYS A 48 -6.44 3.19 13.46
CA LYS A 48 -7.31 2.39 12.58
C LYS A 48 -7.32 2.85 11.15
N THR A 49 -6.95 4.09 10.87
CA THR A 49 -6.92 4.65 9.51
C THR A 49 -5.52 4.55 8.96
N LEU A 50 -5.38 3.82 7.87
CA LEU A 50 -4.10 3.53 7.22
C LEU A 50 -3.96 4.35 5.95
N LEU A 51 -2.73 4.81 5.69
CA LEU A 51 -2.35 5.45 4.43
C LEU A 51 -1.20 4.67 3.84
N HIS A 52 -1.43 4.08 2.67
CA HIS A 52 -0.39 3.41 1.89
C HIS A 52 0.06 4.33 0.77
N PHE A 53 1.35 4.53 0.65
CA PHE A 53 1.94 5.24 -0.49
C PHE A 53 2.81 4.29 -1.27
N LEU A 54 2.46 4.06 -2.53
CA LEU A 54 3.27 3.30 -3.46
C LEU A 54 4.05 4.28 -4.33
N PHE A 55 5.36 4.08 -4.40
CA PHE A 55 6.27 4.89 -5.22
C PHE A 55 6.83 4.03 -6.33
N CYS A 56 6.56 4.39 -7.59
CA CYS A 56 7.06 3.65 -8.74
C CYS A 56 7.71 4.62 -9.73
N GLU A 57 8.86 4.26 -10.27
CA GLU A 57 9.54 5.12 -11.25
C GLU A 57 8.83 5.13 -12.60
N HIS A 58 8.11 4.04 -12.94
CA HIS A 58 7.38 3.91 -14.20
C HIS A 58 6.24 2.90 -14.07
N GLU A 59 5.40 2.81 -15.09
CA GLU A 59 4.19 1.96 -15.04
C GLU A 59 4.46 0.48 -14.88
N GLU A 60 5.53 -0.06 -15.47
CA GLU A 60 5.87 -1.48 -15.34
C GLU A 60 6.16 -1.82 -13.87
N ALA A 61 6.81 -0.93 -13.14
CA ALA A 61 7.06 -1.11 -11.71
C ALA A 61 5.75 -1.21 -10.93
N GLU A 62 4.78 -0.37 -11.25
CA GLU A 62 3.45 -0.42 -10.64
C GLU A 62 2.74 -1.74 -10.94
N GLN A 63 2.81 -2.22 -12.19
CA GLN A 63 2.22 -3.51 -12.58
C GLN A 63 2.84 -4.66 -11.80
N THR A 64 4.15 -4.65 -11.61
CA THR A 64 4.86 -5.66 -10.82
C THR A 64 4.33 -5.70 -9.38
N PHE A 65 4.13 -4.53 -8.77
CA PHE A 65 3.57 -4.45 -7.43
C PHE A 65 2.18 -5.07 -7.36
N PHE A 66 1.31 -4.76 -8.32
CA PHE A 66 -0.07 -5.26 -8.31
C PHE A 66 -0.18 -6.75 -8.61
N GLN A 67 0.89 -7.41 -9.03
CA GLN A 67 0.95 -8.85 -9.26
C GLN A 67 1.41 -9.64 -8.02
N LEU A 68 1.83 -8.98 -6.93
CA LEU A 68 2.26 -9.67 -5.72
C LEU A 68 1.13 -10.48 -5.10
N GLU A 69 1.41 -11.74 -4.76
CA GLU A 69 0.43 -12.61 -4.11
C GLU A 69 0.01 -12.07 -2.75
N SER A 70 0.95 -11.53 -1.98
CA SER A 70 0.65 -10.95 -0.67
C SER A 70 -0.30 -9.75 -0.77
N LEU A 71 -0.17 -8.94 -1.82
CA LEU A 71 -1.08 -7.84 -2.07
C LEU A 71 -2.49 -8.35 -2.37
N ASN A 72 -2.60 -9.37 -3.22
CA ASN A 72 -3.88 -9.95 -3.58
C ASN A 72 -4.54 -10.65 -2.39
N ALA A 73 -3.75 -11.32 -1.54
CA ALA A 73 -4.23 -11.92 -0.29
C ALA A 73 -4.78 -10.86 0.66
N TRP A 74 -4.08 -9.73 0.81
CA TRP A 74 -4.55 -8.61 1.63
C TRP A 74 -5.86 -8.04 1.10
N ARG A 75 -5.95 -7.80 -0.21
CA ARG A 75 -7.18 -7.26 -0.84
C ARG A 75 -8.37 -8.18 -0.63
N SER A 76 -8.18 -9.49 -0.80
CA SER A 76 -9.23 -10.48 -0.60
C SER A 76 -9.69 -10.53 0.86
N ALA A 77 -8.75 -10.53 1.79
CA ALA A 77 -9.05 -10.53 3.22
C ALA A 77 -9.78 -9.26 3.64
N LEU A 78 -9.36 -8.11 3.11
CA LEU A 78 -10.00 -6.84 3.42
C LEU A 78 -11.44 -6.81 2.87
N ALA A 79 -11.67 -7.27 1.65
CA ALA A 79 -12.99 -7.35 1.06
C ALA A 79 -13.92 -8.29 1.84
N GLU A 80 -13.38 -9.37 2.39
CA GLU A 80 -14.13 -10.33 3.20
C GLU A 80 -14.50 -9.79 4.57
N ASN A 81 -13.57 -9.09 5.23
CA ASN A 81 -13.76 -8.56 6.58
C ASN A 81 -14.40 -7.17 6.61
N HIS A 82 -14.22 -6.40 5.55
CA HIS A 82 -14.71 -5.03 5.42
C HIS A 82 -15.31 -4.79 4.04
N PRO A 83 -16.43 -5.45 3.71
CA PRO A 83 -17.06 -5.29 2.38
C PRO A 83 -17.54 -3.86 2.11
N GLU A 84 -17.68 -3.04 3.15
CA GLU A 84 -18.05 -1.63 3.03
C GLU A 84 -16.91 -0.76 2.50
N ILE A 85 -15.65 -1.24 2.54
CA ILE A 85 -14.51 -0.50 2.02
C ILE A 85 -14.44 -0.71 0.51
N ALA A 86 -14.72 0.34 -0.25
CA ALA A 86 -14.55 0.33 -1.70
C ALA A 86 -13.11 0.77 -2.01
N LEU A 87 -12.24 -0.18 -2.32
CA LEU A 87 -10.90 0.13 -2.81
C LEU A 87 -11.02 0.52 -4.29
N THR A 88 -11.38 1.78 -4.52
CA THR A 88 -11.46 2.33 -5.88
C THR A 88 -10.05 2.56 -6.42
N THR A 89 -9.94 2.72 -7.75
CA THR A 89 -8.67 3.10 -8.37
C THR A 89 -8.24 4.46 -7.81
N PRO A 90 -7.13 4.54 -7.09
CA PRO A 90 -6.70 5.79 -6.47
C PRO A 90 -6.19 6.76 -7.53
N THR A 91 -6.28 8.06 -7.22
CA THR A 91 -5.70 9.11 -8.06
C THR A 91 -4.18 9.05 -7.97
N ARG A 92 -3.53 8.92 -9.12
CA ARG A 92 -2.07 8.97 -9.18
C ARG A 92 -1.59 10.40 -8.93
N LEU A 93 -0.48 10.51 -8.20
CA LEU A 93 0.18 11.77 -7.90
C LEU A 93 1.52 11.83 -8.60
N SER A 94 1.96 13.03 -8.95
CA SER A 94 3.30 13.27 -9.47
C SER A 94 4.03 14.21 -8.53
N VAL A 95 5.35 14.04 -8.40
CA VAL A 95 6.15 14.89 -7.55
C VAL A 95 6.34 16.25 -8.22
N VAL A 96 5.93 17.31 -7.54
CA VAL A 96 6.23 18.68 -7.96
C VAL A 96 7.57 19.11 -7.37
N GLY A 97 7.82 18.75 -6.12
CA GLY A 97 9.09 19.05 -5.44
C GLY A 97 9.14 18.31 -4.10
N SER A 98 10.36 18.07 -3.62
CA SER A 98 10.59 17.43 -2.32
C SER A 98 11.98 17.78 -1.83
N THR A 99 12.11 17.99 -0.52
CA THR A 99 13.41 18.12 0.13
C THR A 99 13.93 16.79 0.65
N ALA A 100 13.06 15.75 0.61
CA ALA A 100 13.40 14.40 1.08
C ALA A 100 13.62 13.46 -0.09
N LYS A 101 14.48 12.46 0.12
CA LYS A 101 14.65 11.36 -0.82
C LYS A 101 13.50 10.38 -0.61
N LEU A 102 12.70 10.13 -1.66
CA LEU A 102 11.51 9.30 -1.56
C LEU A 102 11.80 7.80 -1.72
N PHE A 103 12.95 7.43 -2.27
CA PHE A 103 13.40 6.03 -2.39
C PHE A 103 14.66 5.80 -1.58
#